data_8f9f4fa1312b9bc36a43990c167b14d9
#
_entry.id   8f9f4fa1312b9bc36a43990c167b14d9
#
_cell.length_a   1.000
_cell.length_b   1.000
_cell.length_c   1.000
_cell.angle_alpha   90.00
_cell.angle_beta   90.00
_cell.angle_gamma   90.00
#
_symmetry.space_group_name_H-M   'P 1'
#
loop_
_entity.id
_entity.type
_entity.pdbx_description
1 polymer ?
#
loop_
_entity_poly.entity_id
_entity_poly.type
_entity_poly.pdbx_seq_one_letter_code
_entity_poly.pdbx_strand_id
1 'polypeptide(L)'
;LERSYKDGTLLEELRLWPDRIELTRHNPRGPRQEWSSNPYWVRLRLHPEGGPVENYLTLKGRGREVELGAFLTPGERTALRDELQRALAALGA
;
A
#
# COMPACT_ATOMS: atom_id res chain seq x y z
N LEU A 1 -9.06 -8.77 -1.50
CA LEU A 1 -7.60 -8.92 -1.49
C LEU A 1 -7.05 -8.63 -0.10
N GLU A 2 -6.21 -9.50 0.38
CA GLU A 2 -5.54 -9.31 1.67
C GLU A 2 -4.08 -9.69 1.51
N ARG A 3 -3.17 -8.79 1.93
CA ARG A 3 -1.73 -9.02 1.89
C ARG A 3 -1.08 -8.52 3.16
N SER A 4 -0.15 -9.32 3.68
CA SER A 4 0.62 -8.96 4.87
C SER A 4 2.10 -9.12 4.58
N TYR A 5 2.89 -8.14 5.03
CA TYR A 5 4.33 -8.13 4.86
C TYR A 5 4.98 -7.89 6.20
N LYS A 6 6.06 -8.61 6.46
CA LYS A 6 6.73 -8.57 7.76
C LYS A 6 8.22 -8.38 7.59
N ASP A 7 8.80 -7.51 8.41
CA ASP A 7 10.25 -7.32 8.49
C ASP A 7 10.61 -7.25 9.97
N GLY A 8 11.22 -8.32 10.47
CA GLY A 8 11.45 -8.45 11.90
C GLY A 8 10.13 -8.43 12.66
N THR A 9 9.93 -7.43 13.49
CA THR A 9 8.70 -7.23 14.26
C THR A 9 7.76 -6.20 13.64
N LEU A 10 8.20 -5.55 12.57
CA LEU A 10 7.35 -4.62 11.82
C LEU A 10 6.40 -5.41 10.92
N LEU A 11 5.11 -5.14 11.01
CA LEU A 11 4.08 -5.79 10.20
C LEU A 11 3.26 -4.75 9.46
N GLU A 12 3.07 -4.96 8.16
CA GLU A 12 2.20 -4.13 7.35
C GLU A 12 1.10 -5.00 6.75
N GLU A 13 -0.15 -4.58 6.91
CA GLU A 13 -1.31 -5.31 6.41
C GLU A 13 -2.13 -4.42 5.48
N LEU A 14 -2.37 -4.92 4.28
CA LEU A 14 -3.20 -4.27 3.27
C LEU A 14 -4.44 -5.12 3.04
N ARG A 15 -5.61 -4.49 3.15
CA ARG A 15 -6.89 -5.15 2.91
C ARG A 15 -7.75 -4.34 1.96
N LEU A 16 -8.38 -5.02 1.00
CA LEU A 16 -9.23 -4.39 -0.01
C LEU A 16 -10.58 -5.09 -0.06
N TRP A 17 -11.63 -4.29 0.14
CA TRP A 17 -13.02 -4.67 -0.07
C TRP A 17 -13.61 -3.79 -1.19
N PRO A 18 -14.80 -4.09 -1.70
CA PRO A 18 -15.41 -3.27 -2.75
C PRO A 18 -15.60 -1.80 -2.39
N ASP A 19 -15.81 -1.49 -1.11
CA ASP A 19 -16.12 -0.13 -0.64
C ASP A 19 -15.05 0.45 0.29
N ARG A 20 -13.96 -0.30 0.54
CA ARG A 20 -12.95 0.13 1.50
C ARG A 20 -11.59 -0.47 1.20
N ILE A 21 -10.55 0.32 1.35
CA ILE A 21 -9.18 -0.14 1.39
C ILE A 21 -8.54 0.32 2.69
N GLU A 22 -7.82 -0.57 3.35
CA GLU A 22 -7.14 -0.28 4.62
C GLU A 22 -5.68 -0.66 4.56
N LEU A 23 -4.84 0.20 5.10
CA LEU A 23 -3.43 -0.09 5.32
C LEU A 23 -3.12 0.12 6.79
N THR A 24 -2.59 -0.90 7.45
CA THR A 24 -2.23 -0.85 8.86
C THR A 24 -0.77 -1.21 9.02
N ARG A 25 -0.02 -0.40 9.77
CA ARG A 25 1.38 -0.67 10.10
C ARG A 25 1.52 -0.82 11.60
N HIS A 26 1.99 -1.99 12.02
CA HIS A 26 2.25 -2.32 13.42
C HIS A 26 3.73 -2.14 13.69
N ASN A 27 4.08 -1.09 14.44
CA ASN A 27 5.47 -0.79 14.80
C ASN A 27 5.76 -1.38 16.18
N PRO A 28 6.92 -2.04 16.38
CA PRO A 28 7.21 -2.69 17.66
C PRO A 28 7.41 -1.69 18.82
N ARG A 29 7.78 -0.47 18.52
CA ARG A 29 8.10 0.55 19.53
C ARG A 29 7.33 1.86 19.35
N GLY A 30 6.27 1.84 18.59
CA GLY A 30 5.49 3.03 18.32
C GLY A 30 4.02 2.72 18.19
N PRO A 31 3.20 3.75 18.01
CA PRO A 31 1.77 3.54 17.82
C PRO A 31 1.51 2.84 16.49
N ARG A 32 0.43 2.09 16.44
CA ARG A 32 -0.07 1.53 15.21
C ARG A 32 -0.51 2.67 14.29
N GLN A 33 -0.09 2.62 13.05
CA GLN A 33 -0.49 3.59 12.04
C GLN A 33 -1.55 2.99 11.15
N GLU A 34 -2.61 3.74 10.90
CA GLU A 34 -3.73 3.29 10.08
C GLU A 34 -4.05 4.32 9.02
N TRP A 35 -4.44 3.82 7.85
CA TRP A 35 -4.92 4.62 6.75
C TRP A 35 -6.04 3.87 6.06
N SER A 36 -7.08 4.57 5.67
CA SER A 36 -8.19 3.96 4.92
C SER A 36 -8.82 4.96 3.97
N SER A 37 -9.47 4.43 2.95
CA SER A 37 -10.16 5.24 1.96
C SER A 37 -11.19 4.39 1.22
N ASN A 38 -12.07 5.04 0.46
CA ASN A 38 -12.89 4.34 -0.52
C ASN A 38 -12.02 4.08 -1.74
N PRO A 39 -11.96 2.84 -2.27
CA PRO A 39 -11.11 2.51 -3.42
C PRO A 39 -11.37 3.37 -4.65
N TYR A 40 -12.58 3.89 -4.81
CA TYR A 40 -12.92 4.77 -5.92
C TYR A 40 -12.01 6.00 -6.01
N TRP A 41 -11.56 6.53 -4.88
CA TRP A 41 -10.74 7.74 -4.83
C TRP A 41 -9.24 7.45 -4.84
N VAL A 42 -8.85 6.17 -4.74
CA VAL A 42 -7.45 5.81 -4.53
C VAL A 42 -6.65 5.91 -5.82
N ARG A 43 -5.47 6.53 -5.70
CA ARG A 43 -4.45 6.56 -6.74
C ARG A 43 -3.24 5.79 -6.25
N LEU A 44 -2.83 4.82 -7.02
CA LEU A 44 -1.65 4.01 -6.76
C LEU A 44 -0.51 4.55 -7.63
N ARG A 45 0.60 4.91 -7.01
CA ARG A 45 1.73 5.50 -7.74
C ARG A 45 3.02 4.76 -7.46
N LEU A 46 3.73 4.43 -8.53
CA LEU A 46 5.08 3.89 -8.44
C LEU A 46 6.04 4.96 -8.96
N HIS A 47 7.03 5.30 -8.14
CA HIS A 47 8.07 6.26 -8.50
C HIS A 47 9.36 5.50 -8.73
N PRO A 48 9.75 5.21 -9.99
CA PRO A 48 10.97 4.43 -10.25
C PRO A 48 12.21 5.12 -9.72
N GLU A 49 12.23 6.46 -9.84
CA GLU A 49 13.35 7.30 -9.42
C GLU A 49 12.82 8.55 -8.72
N GLY A 50 13.68 9.22 -8.00
CA GLY A 50 13.34 10.49 -7.35
C GLY A 50 12.64 10.37 -6.00
N GLY A 51 12.30 9.17 -5.58
CA GLY A 51 11.73 8.93 -4.25
C GLY A 51 12.81 8.53 -3.24
N PRO A 52 12.41 8.27 -1.97
CA PRO A 52 13.35 7.86 -0.92
C PRO A 52 14.04 6.53 -1.23
N VAL A 53 13.39 5.67 -1.99
CA VAL A 53 13.92 4.37 -2.41
C VAL A 53 13.50 4.11 -3.85
N GLU A 54 14.19 3.18 -4.49
CA GLU A 54 13.86 2.76 -5.85
C GLU A 54 12.48 2.10 -5.88
N ASN A 55 11.69 2.42 -6.91
CA ASN A 55 10.30 1.94 -7.04
C ASN A 55 9.46 2.26 -5.80
N TYR A 56 9.61 3.50 -5.32
CA TYR A 56 8.81 4.01 -4.19
C TYR A 56 7.33 3.91 -4.54
N LEU A 57 6.57 3.23 -3.69
CA LEU A 57 5.16 2.93 -3.94
C LEU A 57 4.30 3.65 -2.92
N THR A 58 3.29 4.37 -3.40
CA THR A 58 2.38 5.12 -2.54
C THR A 58 0.93 4.91 -2.90
N LEU A 59 0.06 5.07 -1.89
CA LEU A 59 -1.39 5.12 -2.04
C LEU A 59 -1.87 6.50 -1.62
N LYS A 60 -2.69 7.11 -2.44
CA LYS A 60 -3.33 8.38 -2.11
C LYS A 60 -4.83 8.29 -2.32
N GLY A 61 -5.60 8.54 -1.26
CA GLY A 61 -7.05 8.70 -1.32
C GLY A 61 -7.40 10.18 -1.30
N ARG A 62 -8.49 10.52 -0.61
CA ARG A 62 -8.89 11.92 -0.43
C ARG A 62 -8.06 12.64 0.63
N GLY A 63 -7.45 11.90 1.51
CA GLY A 63 -6.62 12.44 2.57
C GLY A 63 -5.14 12.43 2.20
N ARG A 64 -4.32 11.97 3.14
CA ARG A 64 -2.87 11.93 2.98
C ARG A 64 -2.43 10.81 2.06
N GLU A 65 -1.26 10.99 1.46
CA GLU A 65 -0.55 9.95 0.74
C GLU A 65 0.26 9.12 1.73
N VAL A 66 0.24 7.80 1.56
CA VAL A 66 0.97 6.88 2.43
C VAL A 66 1.86 5.96 1.62
N GLU A 67 3.01 5.60 2.18
CA GLU A 67 3.91 4.63 1.57
C GLU A 67 3.39 3.21 1.77
N LEU A 68 3.56 2.37 0.74
CA LEU A 68 3.20 0.96 0.75
C LEU A 68 4.44 0.13 0.44
N GLY A 69 4.67 -0.94 1.21
CA GLY A 69 5.76 -1.85 0.94
C GLY A 69 7.14 -1.27 1.19
N ALA A 70 7.29 -0.47 2.24
CA ALA A 70 8.55 0.21 2.56
C ALA A 70 9.73 -0.74 2.67
N PHE A 71 9.52 -1.92 3.22
CA PHE A 71 10.58 -2.91 3.45
C PHE A 71 10.64 -4.01 2.39
N LEU A 72 9.89 -3.87 1.31
CA LEU A 72 9.97 -4.78 0.17
C LEU A 72 11.15 -4.40 -0.74
N THR A 73 11.60 -5.34 -1.54
CA THR A 73 12.58 -5.05 -2.60
C THR A 73 11.91 -4.26 -3.73
N PRO A 74 12.69 -3.58 -4.58
CA PRO A 74 12.12 -2.88 -5.74
C PRO A 74 11.27 -3.79 -6.64
N GLY A 75 11.72 -5.03 -6.88
CA GLY A 75 10.95 -5.99 -7.69
C GLY A 75 9.65 -6.40 -7.01
N GLU A 76 9.69 -6.61 -5.71
CA GLU A 76 8.49 -6.93 -4.94
C GLU A 76 7.48 -5.77 -4.94
N ARG A 77 7.96 -4.52 -4.91
CA ARG A 77 7.09 -3.36 -5.00
C ARG A 77 6.39 -3.29 -6.34
N THR A 78 7.09 -3.59 -7.42
CA THR A 78 6.49 -3.64 -8.76
C THR A 78 5.42 -4.72 -8.84
N ALA A 79 5.69 -5.91 -8.31
CA ALA A 79 4.74 -7.02 -8.30
C ALA A 79 3.49 -6.66 -7.48
N LEU A 80 3.68 -6.03 -6.34
CA LEU A 80 2.57 -5.58 -5.49
C LEU A 80 1.75 -4.50 -6.20
N ARG A 81 2.41 -3.54 -6.86
CA ARG A 81 1.72 -2.53 -7.65
C ARG A 81 0.83 -3.16 -8.70
N ASP A 82 1.36 -4.12 -9.44
CA ASP A 82 0.60 -4.77 -10.52
C ASP A 82 -0.59 -5.54 -9.97
N GLU A 83 -0.41 -6.28 -8.90
CA GLU A 83 -1.48 -7.03 -8.25
C GLU A 83 -2.59 -6.11 -7.73
N LEU A 84 -2.20 -5.07 -6.99
CA LEU A 84 -3.17 -4.14 -6.41
C LEU A 84 -3.88 -3.34 -7.50
N GLN A 85 -3.18 -2.94 -8.54
CA GLN A 85 -3.78 -2.22 -9.65
C GLN A 85 -4.86 -3.06 -10.35
N ARG A 86 -4.59 -4.34 -10.56
CA ARG A 86 -5.59 -5.25 -11.13
C ARG A 86 -6.80 -5.41 -10.21
N ALA A 87 -6.56 -5.53 -8.91
CA ALA A 87 -7.64 -5.66 -7.93
C ALA A 87 -8.51 -4.40 -7.87
N LEU A 88 -7.90 -3.23 -7.89
CA LEU A 88 -8.63 -1.95 -7.92
C LEU A 88 -9.43 -1.80 -9.21
N ALA A 89 -8.84 -2.16 -10.35
CA ALA A 89 -9.53 -2.08 -11.63
C ALA A 89 -10.75 -3.01 -11.68
N ALA A 90 -10.64 -4.17 -11.07
CA ALA A 90 -11.76 -5.13 -11.01
C ALA A 90 -12.96 -4.59 -10.23
N LEU A 91 -12.71 -3.73 -9.22
CA LEU A 91 -13.79 -3.11 -8.45
C LEU A 91 -14.52 -2.02 -9.25
N GLY A 92 -13.80 -1.35 -10.15
CA GLY A 92 -14.35 -0.26 -10.95
C GLY A 92 -15.05 -0.72 -12.23
N ALA A 93 -14.98 -2.00 -12.51
CA ALA A 93 -15.55 -2.56 -13.72
C ALA A 93 -17.08 -2.68 -13.66
#